data_14435dd2a2ecf3ada91dd684fc3cc754
#
_entry.id   14435dd2a2ecf3ada91dd684fc3cc754
#
_cell.length_a   1.000
_cell.length_b   1.000
_cell.length_c   1.000
_cell.angle_alpha   90.00
_cell.angle_beta   90.00
_cell.angle_gamma   90.00
#
_symmetry.space_group_name_H-M   'P 1'
#
loop_
_entity.id
_entity.type
_entity.pdbx_description
1 polymer ?
#
loop_
_entity_poly.entity_id
_entity_poly.type
_entity_poly.pdbx_seq_one_letter_code
_entity_poly.pdbx_strand_id
1 'polypeptide(L)'
;MHPFNSAFTVLDSVDSTNNYAMAKVHAGLSKHGDGWYAHNQTAGKGQRGKNWHTGNGKNIALSIVIEPFPLLISEQFKLSAAIALGCFDFFSEYAGKETKIKWPNDIYWRDRKAGGILIENIIGKSATTGKGTNTSSWKFAIAGIGININETNFDPALTNAVSLKQITGKDFEPVELAKQLHQIILTSVNELNETAFEVLLKAYNKNLYKIDQPVRLKKNNIDFESVIKGVTTNGQLYTTDRIDNFFDFGEVEWLL
;
A
#
# COMPACT_ATOMS: atom_id res chain seq x y z
N MET A 1 22.89 10.10 7.62
CA MET A 1 21.91 9.00 7.42
C MET A 1 22.48 7.74 8.06
N HIS A 2 21.91 7.26 9.16
CA HIS A 2 22.25 5.94 9.66
C HIS A 2 21.64 4.92 8.70
N PRO A 3 22.42 4.00 8.10
CA PRO A 3 21.87 2.94 7.32
C PRO A 3 20.94 2.13 8.23
N PHE A 4 19.67 1.92 7.79
CA PHE A 4 18.77 1.04 8.51
C PHE A 4 19.45 -0.33 8.63
N ASN A 5 19.71 -0.77 9.86
CA ASN A 5 20.22 -2.12 10.11
C ASN A 5 19.06 -3.13 9.98
N SER A 6 18.39 -3.08 8.81
CA SER A 6 17.23 -3.90 8.45
C SER A 6 17.65 -5.00 7.50
N ALA A 7 17.10 -6.21 7.68
CA ALA A 7 17.37 -7.33 6.81
C ALA A 7 16.40 -7.30 5.60
N PHE A 8 16.95 -7.55 4.40
CA PHE A 8 16.14 -7.86 3.23
C PHE A 8 16.38 -9.31 2.83
N THR A 9 15.35 -10.13 2.94
CA THR A 9 15.43 -11.58 2.69
C THR A 9 14.66 -11.96 1.43
N VAL A 10 15.28 -12.74 0.57
CA VAL A 10 14.65 -13.32 -0.61
C VAL A 10 14.21 -14.74 -0.31
N LEU A 11 12.96 -15.05 -0.60
CA LEU A 11 12.35 -16.38 -0.45
C LEU A 11 12.02 -16.93 -1.84
N ASP A 12 12.27 -18.22 -2.06
CA ASP A 12 11.91 -18.88 -3.32
C ASP A 12 10.38 -19.01 -3.44
N SER A 13 9.73 -19.52 -2.41
CA SER A 13 8.28 -19.69 -2.37
C SER A 13 7.74 -19.62 -0.95
N VAL A 14 6.55 -19.03 -0.80
CA VAL A 14 5.84 -18.90 0.47
C VAL A 14 4.32 -18.85 0.19
N ASP A 15 3.49 -19.08 1.20
CA ASP A 15 2.05 -18.87 1.06
C ASP A 15 1.73 -17.38 0.80
N SER A 16 2.22 -16.51 1.68
CA SER A 16 2.13 -15.06 1.58
C SER A 16 3.30 -14.42 2.34
N THR A 17 3.94 -13.42 1.72
CA THR A 17 5.01 -12.64 2.40
C THR A 17 4.48 -11.94 3.66
N ASN A 18 3.22 -11.50 3.68
CA ASN A 18 2.58 -10.92 4.88
C ASN A 18 2.43 -11.96 5.99
N ASN A 19 1.96 -13.17 5.68
CA ASN A 19 1.87 -14.25 6.67
C ASN A 19 3.23 -14.60 7.24
N TYR A 20 4.24 -14.68 6.37
CA TYR A 20 5.61 -14.98 6.78
C TYR A 20 6.17 -13.90 7.71
N ALA A 21 6.03 -12.61 7.33
CA ALA A 21 6.45 -11.48 8.16
C ALA A 21 5.73 -11.46 9.51
N MET A 22 4.41 -11.68 9.52
CA MET A 22 3.60 -11.75 10.73
C MET A 22 4.06 -12.87 11.66
N ALA A 23 4.35 -14.06 11.12
CA ALA A 23 4.88 -15.19 11.91
C ALA A 23 6.26 -14.86 12.53
N LYS A 24 7.14 -14.13 11.80
CA LYS A 24 8.43 -13.67 12.34
C LYS A 24 8.27 -12.68 13.48
N VAL A 25 7.34 -11.73 13.35
CA VAL A 25 7.02 -10.76 14.42
C VAL A 25 6.48 -11.48 15.66
N HIS A 26 5.52 -12.41 15.51
CA HIS A 26 4.97 -13.18 16.63
C HIS A 26 6.01 -14.06 17.34
N ALA A 27 7.00 -14.55 16.59
CA ALA A 27 8.13 -15.32 17.14
C ALA A 27 9.22 -14.44 17.80
N GLY A 28 9.10 -13.10 17.75
CA GLY A 28 10.13 -12.18 18.23
C GLY A 28 11.41 -12.19 17.39
N LEU A 29 11.32 -12.63 16.13
CA LEU A 29 12.45 -12.80 15.20
C LEU A 29 12.49 -11.70 14.12
N SER A 30 11.84 -10.58 14.36
CA SER A 30 11.78 -9.47 13.41
C SER A 30 11.71 -8.13 14.12
N LYS A 31 12.24 -7.10 13.48
CA LYS A 31 12.26 -5.71 13.92
C LYS A 31 11.81 -4.76 12.83
N HIS A 32 11.66 -3.48 13.19
CA HIS A 32 11.37 -2.42 12.22
C HIS A 32 12.35 -2.45 11.05
N GLY A 33 11.79 -2.36 9.86
CA GLY A 33 12.53 -2.32 8.60
C GLY A 33 12.84 -3.69 7.99
N ASP A 34 12.68 -4.80 8.70
CA ASP A 34 12.89 -6.11 8.09
C ASP A 34 11.91 -6.35 6.94
N GLY A 35 12.43 -6.81 5.80
CA GLY A 35 11.68 -7.03 4.57
C GLY A 35 11.85 -8.44 4.01
N TRP A 36 10.76 -8.99 3.48
CA TRP A 36 10.72 -10.29 2.78
C TRP A 36 10.12 -10.14 1.40
N TYR A 37 10.92 -10.45 0.41
CA TYR A 37 10.50 -10.63 -0.97
C TYR A 37 10.33 -12.12 -1.26
N ALA A 38 9.33 -12.48 -2.07
CA ALA A 38 9.17 -13.85 -2.54
C ALA A 38 9.07 -13.90 -4.07
N HIS A 39 9.81 -14.85 -4.68
CA HIS A 39 9.66 -15.12 -6.11
C HIS A 39 8.27 -15.69 -6.42
N ASN A 40 7.70 -16.50 -5.52
CA ASN A 40 6.39 -17.10 -5.69
C ASN A 40 5.56 -17.01 -4.40
N GLN A 41 4.28 -16.62 -4.54
CA GLN A 41 3.29 -16.74 -3.48
C GLN A 41 2.18 -17.73 -3.91
N THR A 42 1.95 -18.78 -3.11
CA THR A 42 0.91 -19.79 -3.39
C THR A 42 -0.48 -19.35 -2.92
N ALA A 43 -0.57 -18.40 -1.99
CA ALA A 43 -1.80 -17.84 -1.45
C ALA A 43 -1.62 -16.33 -1.15
N GLY A 44 -1.11 -15.58 -2.16
CA GLY A 44 -0.90 -14.14 -2.05
C GLY A 44 -2.18 -13.40 -1.71
N LYS A 45 -2.11 -12.48 -0.75
CA LYS A 45 -3.26 -11.75 -0.21
C LYS A 45 -3.41 -10.37 -0.84
N GLY A 46 -4.65 -10.02 -1.15
CA GLY A 46 -5.10 -8.66 -1.43
C GLY A 46 -6.11 -8.19 -0.39
N GLN A 47 -6.60 -6.97 -0.54
CA GLN A 47 -7.62 -6.43 0.36
C GLN A 47 -8.97 -7.15 0.22
N ARG A 48 -9.73 -7.23 1.32
CA ARG A 48 -11.09 -7.79 1.40
C ARG A 48 -11.18 -9.23 0.89
N GLY A 49 -10.17 -10.05 1.21
CA GLY A 49 -10.15 -11.46 0.82
C GLY A 49 -9.88 -11.72 -0.66
N LYS A 50 -9.53 -10.70 -1.44
CA LYS A 50 -9.05 -10.87 -2.82
C LYS A 50 -7.66 -11.50 -2.81
N ASN A 51 -7.37 -12.29 -3.84
CA ASN A 51 -6.04 -12.86 -4.02
C ASN A 51 -5.14 -11.89 -4.81
N TRP A 52 -3.85 -11.89 -4.46
CA TRP A 52 -2.80 -11.27 -5.26
C TRP A 52 -2.00 -12.36 -5.97
N HIS A 53 -2.08 -12.38 -7.29
CA HIS A 53 -1.37 -13.36 -8.10
C HIS A 53 0.00 -12.79 -8.50
N THR A 54 1.06 -13.53 -8.17
CA THR A 54 2.42 -13.26 -8.61
C THR A 54 2.83 -14.34 -9.60
N GLY A 55 3.16 -13.95 -10.84
CA GLY A 55 3.89 -14.85 -11.73
C GLY A 55 5.27 -15.13 -11.13
N ASN A 56 5.74 -16.38 -11.18
CA ASN A 56 6.98 -16.82 -10.54
C ASN A 56 8.17 -15.93 -10.95
N GLY A 57 8.68 -15.14 -10.02
CA GLY A 57 9.81 -14.23 -10.20
C GLY A 57 9.58 -13.04 -11.14
N LYS A 58 8.34 -12.79 -11.62
CA LYS A 58 8.06 -11.73 -12.58
C LYS A 58 7.65 -10.39 -11.94
N ASN A 59 7.22 -10.40 -10.71
CA ASN A 59 6.60 -9.25 -10.04
C ASN A 59 7.21 -9.01 -8.66
N ILE A 60 6.95 -7.85 -8.08
CA ILE A 60 7.28 -7.61 -6.68
C ILE A 60 6.16 -8.19 -5.81
N ALA A 61 6.54 -9.05 -4.86
CA ALA A 61 5.77 -9.44 -3.70
C ALA A 61 6.66 -9.22 -2.47
N LEU A 62 6.46 -8.10 -1.81
CA LEU A 62 7.31 -7.61 -0.72
C LEU A 62 6.45 -7.32 0.51
N SER A 63 6.90 -7.75 1.68
CA SER A 63 6.32 -7.35 2.97
C SER A 63 7.39 -6.73 3.85
N ILE A 64 7.08 -5.61 4.49
CA ILE A 64 7.98 -4.85 5.35
C ILE A 64 7.35 -4.72 6.74
N VAL A 65 8.12 -5.00 7.78
CA VAL A 65 7.71 -4.79 9.18
C VAL A 65 7.98 -3.34 9.58
N ILE A 66 6.96 -2.66 10.08
CA ILE A 66 7.03 -1.27 10.51
C ILE A 66 6.60 -1.17 11.96
N GLU A 67 7.41 -0.52 12.80
CA GLU A 67 7.00 -0.04 14.11
C GLU A 67 6.36 1.34 13.93
N PRO A 68 5.05 1.47 14.13
CA PRO A 68 4.34 2.69 13.76
C PRO A 68 4.47 3.82 14.79
N PHE A 69 5.15 3.55 15.94
CA PHE A 69 5.34 4.58 16.98
C PHE A 69 5.95 5.86 16.39
N PRO A 70 5.46 7.07 16.76
CA PRO A 70 4.50 7.36 17.84
C PRO A 70 3.00 7.35 17.42
N LEU A 71 2.65 6.87 16.23
CA LEU A 71 1.27 6.89 15.74
C LEU A 71 0.34 6.01 16.58
N LEU A 72 -0.89 6.45 16.74
CA LEU A 72 -1.98 5.63 17.26
C LEU A 72 -2.65 4.83 16.14
N ILE A 73 -3.34 3.74 16.50
CA ILE A 73 -4.08 2.94 15.49
C ILE A 73 -5.17 3.76 14.78
N SER A 74 -5.75 4.76 15.44
CA SER A 74 -6.69 5.71 14.82
C SER A 74 -6.04 6.58 13.73
N GLU A 75 -4.72 6.65 13.69
CA GLU A 75 -3.91 7.40 12.73
C GLU A 75 -3.34 6.51 11.62
N GLN A 76 -3.82 5.27 11.49
CA GLN A 76 -3.31 4.29 10.52
C GLN A 76 -3.32 4.79 9.06
N PHE A 77 -4.20 5.74 8.73
CA PHE A 77 -4.22 6.34 7.40
C PHE A 77 -2.94 7.13 7.11
N LYS A 78 -2.33 7.76 8.11
CA LYS A 78 -1.06 8.49 7.95
C LYS A 78 0.03 7.55 7.43
N LEU A 79 0.17 6.36 8.04
CA LEU A 79 1.10 5.33 7.58
C LEU A 79 0.74 4.82 6.19
N SER A 80 -0.54 4.58 5.93
CA SER A 80 -1.02 4.11 4.61
C SER A 80 -0.69 5.13 3.51
N ALA A 81 -0.87 6.42 3.77
CA ALA A 81 -0.58 7.49 2.82
C ALA A 81 0.93 7.62 2.55
N ALA A 82 1.79 7.50 3.58
CA ALA A 82 3.24 7.52 3.41
C ALA A 82 3.72 6.34 2.53
N ILE A 83 3.23 5.12 2.80
CA ILE A 83 3.57 3.94 2.00
C ILE A 83 3.06 4.08 0.57
N ALA A 84 1.83 4.59 0.37
CA ALA A 84 1.28 4.78 -0.97
C ALA A 84 2.07 5.82 -1.77
N LEU A 85 2.54 6.90 -1.14
CA LEU A 85 3.43 7.88 -1.77
C LEU A 85 4.77 7.25 -2.14
N GLY A 86 5.39 6.49 -1.24
CA GLY A 86 6.63 5.78 -1.57
C GLY A 86 6.47 4.80 -2.74
N CYS A 87 5.35 4.07 -2.82
CA CYS A 87 5.04 3.23 -3.97
C CYS A 87 4.80 4.03 -5.25
N PHE A 88 4.14 5.19 -5.13
CA PHE A 88 3.93 6.11 -6.25
C PHE A 88 5.26 6.68 -6.76
N ASP A 89 6.11 7.18 -5.89
CA ASP A 89 7.41 7.75 -6.25
C ASP A 89 8.28 6.70 -6.95
N PHE A 90 8.38 5.50 -6.37
CA PHE A 90 9.06 4.37 -6.99
C PHE A 90 8.51 4.06 -8.38
N PHE A 91 7.20 3.87 -8.53
CA PHE A 91 6.62 3.45 -9.79
C PHE A 91 6.69 4.55 -10.86
N SER A 92 6.50 5.81 -10.46
CA SER A 92 6.53 6.97 -11.36
C SER A 92 7.92 7.26 -11.93
N GLU A 93 8.99 6.86 -11.23
CA GLU A 93 10.37 6.95 -11.73
C GLU A 93 10.53 6.17 -13.05
N TYR A 94 9.87 5.02 -13.16
CA TYR A 94 9.92 4.14 -14.34
C TYR A 94 8.78 4.41 -15.34
N ALA A 95 7.57 4.64 -14.85
CA ALA A 95 6.34 4.71 -15.66
C ALA A 95 5.89 6.15 -15.98
N GLY A 96 6.52 7.16 -15.37
CA GLY A 96 6.28 8.58 -15.62
C GLY A 96 5.00 9.13 -15.01
N LYS A 97 4.61 10.31 -15.48
CA LYS A 97 3.56 11.19 -14.92
C LYS A 97 2.13 10.63 -14.94
N GLU A 98 1.89 9.60 -15.75
CA GLU A 98 0.58 8.94 -15.83
C GLU A 98 0.32 8.00 -14.63
N THR A 99 1.33 7.85 -13.74
CA THR A 99 1.19 7.13 -12.47
C THR A 99 0.30 7.91 -11.51
N LYS A 100 -0.61 7.23 -10.81
CA LYS A 100 -1.55 7.80 -9.84
C LYS A 100 -1.77 6.85 -8.68
N ILE A 101 -2.17 7.43 -7.54
CA ILE A 101 -2.64 6.68 -6.37
C ILE A 101 -4.16 6.57 -6.47
N LYS A 102 -4.69 5.38 -6.66
CA LYS A 102 -6.14 5.16 -6.56
C LYS A 102 -6.48 4.79 -5.12
N TRP A 103 -7.19 5.68 -4.46
CA TRP A 103 -7.67 5.46 -3.10
C TRP A 103 -8.44 4.13 -2.98
N PRO A 104 -8.19 3.38 -1.89
CA PRO A 104 -7.31 3.76 -0.77
C PRO A 104 -5.84 3.28 -0.91
N ASN A 105 -5.52 2.34 -1.79
CA ASN A 105 -4.31 1.54 -1.66
C ASN A 105 -3.74 0.97 -2.96
N ASP A 106 -4.17 1.47 -4.11
CA ASP A 106 -3.73 0.94 -5.41
C ASP A 106 -2.84 1.94 -6.15
N ILE A 107 -1.84 1.43 -6.85
CA ILE A 107 -1.04 2.19 -7.81
C ILE A 107 -1.61 1.94 -9.20
N TYR A 108 -1.96 3.01 -9.88
CA TYR A 108 -2.51 3.01 -11.23
C TYR A 108 -1.57 3.69 -12.20
N TRP A 109 -1.58 3.22 -13.43
CA TRP A 109 -1.02 3.91 -14.58
C TRP A 109 -2.12 4.10 -15.60
N ARG A 110 -2.48 5.38 -15.87
CA ARG A 110 -3.74 5.70 -16.56
C ARG A 110 -4.92 5.03 -15.85
N ASP A 111 -5.75 4.27 -16.58
CA ASP A 111 -6.92 3.59 -16.03
C ASP A 111 -6.64 2.11 -15.67
N ARG A 112 -5.36 1.72 -15.53
CA ARG A 112 -4.93 0.33 -15.29
C ARG A 112 -4.17 0.18 -13.98
N LYS A 113 -4.47 -0.89 -13.25
CA LYS A 113 -3.85 -1.21 -11.97
C LYS A 113 -2.45 -1.81 -12.16
N ALA A 114 -1.45 -1.13 -11.64
CA ALA A 114 -0.05 -1.56 -11.65
C ALA A 114 0.39 -2.22 -10.35
N GLY A 115 -0.23 -1.89 -9.23
CA GLY A 115 0.13 -2.42 -7.93
C GLY A 115 -0.96 -2.26 -6.89
N GLY A 116 -0.74 -2.89 -5.73
CA GLY A 116 -1.64 -2.80 -4.58
C GLY A 116 -0.87 -2.93 -3.27
N ILE A 117 -1.42 -2.33 -2.22
CA ILE A 117 -0.85 -2.29 -0.87
C ILE A 117 -1.84 -2.92 0.09
N LEU A 118 -1.35 -3.80 0.97
CA LEU A 118 -2.11 -4.44 2.04
C LEU A 118 -1.38 -4.25 3.36
N ILE A 119 -1.94 -3.45 4.26
CA ILE A 119 -1.38 -3.24 5.60
C ILE A 119 -2.19 -4.05 6.61
N GLU A 120 -1.51 -4.96 7.33
CA GLU A 120 -2.08 -5.76 8.41
C GLU A 120 -1.47 -5.31 9.75
N ASN A 121 -2.32 -4.96 10.72
CA ASN A 121 -1.89 -4.36 11.99
C ASN A 121 -1.79 -5.40 13.10
N ILE A 122 -0.74 -5.34 13.90
CA ILE A 122 -0.52 -6.16 15.10
C ILE A 122 -0.71 -5.26 16.32
N ILE A 123 -1.80 -5.54 17.06
CA ILE A 123 -2.17 -4.83 18.28
C ILE A 123 -1.73 -5.66 19.48
N GLY A 124 -0.99 -5.06 20.39
CA GLY A 124 -0.56 -5.68 21.64
C GLY A 124 -1.17 -5.02 22.86
N LYS A 125 -1.16 -5.72 23.99
CA LYS A 125 -1.47 -5.11 25.28
C LYS A 125 -0.30 -4.19 25.67
N SER A 126 -0.57 -2.94 26.04
CA SER A 126 0.43 -2.10 26.68
C SER A 126 0.74 -2.66 28.07
N ALA A 127 2.01 -2.74 28.44
CA ALA A 127 2.37 -3.07 29.81
C ALA A 127 1.76 -2.00 30.74
N THR A 128 0.98 -2.43 31.71
CA THR A 128 0.32 -1.56 32.67
C THR A 128 1.36 -0.88 33.55
N THR A 129 1.54 0.43 33.41
CA THR A 129 2.08 1.24 34.52
C THR A 129 0.96 1.47 35.52
N GLY A 130 0.82 0.59 36.52
CA GLY A 130 0.27 0.83 37.85
C GLY A 130 -1.15 1.40 38.04
N LYS A 131 -1.94 1.73 37.02
CA LYS A 131 -3.33 2.21 37.14
C LYS A 131 -4.18 1.65 35.99
N GLY A 132 -4.68 0.46 36.15
CA GLY A 132 -5.98 -0.10 35.72
C GLY A 132 -6.57 0.16 34.33
N THR A 133 -5.88 0.69 33.35
CA THR A 133 -6.40 0.83 31.99
C THR A 133 -5.58 -0.04 31.03
N ASN A 134 -6.19 -1.12 30.54
CA ASN A 134 -5.68 -1.92 29.43
C ASN A 134 -5.73 -1.05 28.15
N THR A 135 -4.70 -0.26 27.89
CA THR A 135 -4.55 0.44 26.61
C THR A 135 -3.92 -0.52 25.62
N SER A 136 -4.63 -0.83 24.56
CA SER A 136 -4.04 -1.51 23.40
C SER A 136 -3.06 -0.56 22.71
N SER A 137 -1.87 -1.05 22.39
CA SER A 137 -0.88 -0.29 21.61
C SER A 137 -0.68 -0.91 20.24
N TRP A 138 -0.54 -0.09 19.23
CA TRP A 138 -0.18 -0.52 17.88
C TRP A 138 1.29 -0.91 17.89
N LYS A 139 1.58 -2.22 17.87
CA LYS A 139 2.94 -2.74 18.00
C LYS A 139 3.69 -2.74 16.69
N PHE A 140 3.06 -3.29 15.66
CA PHE A 140 3.63 -3.39 14.33
C PHE A 140 2.55 -3.24 13.27
N ALA A 141 2.97 -2.83 12.08
CA ALA A 141 2.23 -2.94 10.84
C ALA A 141 3.05 -3.78 9.85
N ILE A 142 2.40 -4.70 9.17
CA ILE A 142 3.00 -5.46 8.07
C ILE A 142 2.51 -4.83 6.78
N ALA A 143 3.41 -4.15 6.08
CA ALA A 143 3.12 -3.50 4.80
C ALA A 143 3.41 -4.46 3.64
N GLY A 144 2.38 -5.15 3.14
CA GLY A 144 2.44 -5.97 1.93
C GLY A 144 2.29 -5.12 0.69
N ILE A 145 3.23 -5.24 -0.25
CA ILE A 145 3.26 -4.47 -1.48
C ILE A 145 3.42 -5.42 -2.66
N GLY A 146 2.44 -5.40 -3.55
CA GLY A 146 2.48 -6.11 -4.82
C GLY A 146 2.57 -5.13 -5.98
N ILE A 147 3.59 -5.26 -6.86
CA ILE A 147 3.72 -4.43 -8.07
C ILE A 147 4.01 -5.32 -9.27
N ASN A 148 3.26 -5.09 -10.34
CA ASN A 148 3.42 -5.81 -11.61
C ASN A 148 4.63 -5.26 -12.35
N ILE A 149 5.66 -6.09 -12.55
CA ILE A 149 6.93 -5.70 -13.18
C ILE A 149 7.04 -6.26 -14.60
N ASN A 150 7.23 -7.56 -14.74
CA ASN A 150 7.48 -8.22 -16.03
C ASN A 150 6.29 -9.05 -16.54
N GLU A 151 5.18 -9.10 -15.80
CA GLU A 151 4.01 -9.89 -16.22
C GLU A 151 3.34 -9.27 -17.45
N THR A 152 3.14 -10.07 -18.49
CA THR A 152 2.46 -9.64 -19.72
C THR A 152 1.17 -10.40 -19.97
N ASN A 153 1.00 -11.55 -19.31
CA ASN A 153 -0.15 -12.44 -19.48
C ASN A 153 -0.93 -12.51 -18.15
N PHE A 154 -1.77 -11.51 -17.92
CA PHE A 154 -2.64 -11.48 -16.75
C PHE A 154 -3.82 -12.44 -16.92
N ASP A 155 -4.36 -12.93 -15.80
CA ASP A 155 -5.62 -13.64 -15.78
C ASP A 155 -6.69 -12.79 -16.50
N PRO A 156 -7.47 -13.34 -17.46
CA PRO A 156 -8.56 -12.62 -18.15
C PRO A 156 -9.56 -11.93 -17.21
N ALA A 157 -9.71 -12.42 -15.98
CA ALA A 157 -10.55 -11.77 -14.97
C ALA A 157 -9.96 -10.43 -14.46
N LEU A 158 -8.64 -10.18 -14.66
CA LEU A 158 -7.94 -8.95 -14.30
C LEU A 158 -7.92 -7.97 -15.49
N THR A 159 -9.08 -7.52 -15.94
CA THR A 159 -9.26 -6.73 -17.17
C THR A 159 -8.47 -5.43 -17.22
N ASN A 160 -8.10 -4.88 -16.06
CA ASN A 160 -7.42 -3.58 -15.94
C ASN A 160 -6.01 -3.66 -15.36
N ALA A 161 -5.36 -4.83 -15.33
CA ALA A 161 -3.99 -4.95 -14.86
C ALA A 161 -2.97 -4.45 -15.89
N VAL A 162 -1.86 -3.88 -15.42
CA VAL A 162 -0.72 -3.45 -16.23
C VAL A 162 0.60 -3.68 -15.50
N SER A 163 1.68 -3.97 -16.25
CA SER A 163 3.04 -4.10 -15.71
C SER A 163 3.97 -3.01 -16.25
N LEU A 164 5.10 -2.81 -15.58
CA LEU A 164 6.16 -1.92 -16.05
C LEU A 164 6.66 -2.34 -17.44
N LYS A 165 6.81 -3.64 -17.69
CA LYS A 165 7.21 -4.15 -19.00
C LYS A 165 6.23 -3.77 -20.10
N GLN A 166 4.93 -3.87 -19.85
CA GLN A 166 3.91 -3.45 -20.83
C GLN A 166 3.92 -1.94 -21.10
N ILE A 167 4.30 -1.13 -20.09
CA ILE A 167 4.37 0.33 -20.21
C ILE A 167 5.64 0.76 -20.96
N THR A 168 6.77 0.16 -20.62
CA THR A 168 8.11 0.65 -21.05
C THR A 168 8.71 -0.15 -22.20
N GLY A 169 8.23 -1.39 -22.43
CA GLY A 169 8.83 -2.35 -23.37
C GLY A 169 10.12 -2.99 -22.86
N LYS A 170 10.53 -2.74 -21.61
CA LYS A 170 11.80 -3.22 -21.03
C LYS A 170 11.56 -4.34 -20.03
N ASP A 171 12.53 -5.25 -19.92
CA ASP A 171 12.62 -6.19 -18.81
C ASP A 171 13.37 -5.56 -17.65
N PHE A 172 13.02 -5.97 -16.44
CA PHE A 172 13.61 -5.49 -15.19
C PHE A 172 13.98 -6.68 -14.30
N GLU A 173 14.85 -6.44 -13.31
CA GLU A 173 15.20 -7.41 -12.28
C GLU A 173 14.32 -7.18 -11.03
N PRO A 174 13.27 -8.00 -10.80
CA PRO A 174 12.29 -7.71 -9.76
C PRO A 174 12.87 -7.67 -8.35
N VAL A 175 13.92 -8.46 -8.05
CA VAL A 175 14.60 -8.45 -6.74
C VAL A 175 15.30 -7.12 -6.50
N GLU A 176 15.99 -6.58 -7.51
CA GLU A 176 16.68 -5.30 -7.37
C GLU A 176 15.69 -4.14 -7.23
N LEU A 177 14.59 -4.18 -8.00
CA LEU A 177 13.51 -3.21 -7.85
C LEU A 177 12.82 -3.32 -6.47
N ALA A 178 12.67 -4.53 -5.94
CA ALA A 178 12.13 -4.73 -4.60
C ALA A 178 13.04 -4.17 -3.49
N LYS A 179 14.38 -4.27 -3.65
CA LYS A 179 15.34 -3.65 -2.74
C LYS A 179 15.24 -2.12 -2.78
N GLN A 180 15.13 -1.53 -3.96
CA GLN A 180 14.94 -0.07 -4.11
C GLN A 180 13.63 0.36 -3.46
N LEU A 181 12.52 -0.32 -3.76
CA LEU A 181 11.22 -0.05 -3.17
C LEU A 181 11.28 -0.15 -1.63
N HIS A 182 11.93 -1.18 -1.09
CA HIS A 182 12.11 -1.35 0.34
C HIS A 182 12.76 -0.11 0.99
N GLN A 183 13.85 0.42 0.42
CA GLN A 183 14.53 1.61 0.93
C GLN A 183 13.65 2.86 0.82
N ILE A 184 12.95 3.04 -0.31
CA ILE A 184 12.03 4.16 -0.51
C ILE A 184 10.93 4.14 0.54
N ILE A 185 10.31 2.98 0.81
CA ILE A 185 9.25 2.85 1.82
C ILE A 185 9.77 3.18 3.22
N LEU A 186 10.96 2.69 3.61
CA LEU A 186 11.54 3.03 4.91
C LEU A 186 11.83 4.53 5.04
N THR A 187 12.30 5.16 3.97
CA THR A 187 12.49 6.63 3.93
C THR A 187 11.16 7.36 4.09
N SER A 188 10.13 6.99 3.32
CA SER A 188 8.80 7.62 3.39
C SER A 188 8.14 7.46 4.77
N VAL A 189 8.34 6.33 5.43
CA VAL A 189 7.84 6.11 6.81
C VAL A 189 8.60 6.98 7.82
N ASN A 190 9.91 7.18 7.65
CA ASN A 190 10.66 8.07 8.53
C ASN A 190 10.27 9.53 8.33
N GLU A 191 10.08 9.96 7.09
CA GLU A 191 9.64 11.32 6.77
C GLU A 191 8.28 11.63 7.41
N LEU A 192 7.41 10.64 7.59
CA LEU A 192 6.15 10.81 8.31
C LEU A 192 6.34 11.27 9.76
N ASN A 193 7.46 10.92 10.39
CA ASN A 193 7.79 11.36 11.75
C ASN A 193 8.44 12.76 11.80
N GLU A 194 9.00 13.22 10.69
CA GLU A 194 9.75 14.48 10.59
C GLU A 194 8.95 15.60 9.92
N THR A 195 7.94 15.23 9.11
CA THR A 195 7.16 16.17 8.30
C THR A 195 5.72 16.24 8.80
N ALA A 196 5.15 17.45 8.81
CA ALA A 196 3.73 17.62 9.13
C ALA A 196 2.86 16.82 8.15
N PHE A 197 1.89 16.06 8.68
CA PHE A 197 1.05 15.17 7.87
C PHE A 197 0.29 15.90 6.76
N GLU A 198 -0.06 17.17 6.96
CA GLU A 198 -0.73 18.03 5.98
C GLU A 198 0.09 18.18 4.68
N VAL A 199 1.42 18.24 4.79
CA VAL A 199 2.32 18.30 3.61
C VAL A 199 2.26 16.99 2.82
N LEU A 200 2.33 15.87 3.53
CA LEU A 200 2.23 14.53 2.96
C LEU A 200 0.84 14.30 2.33
N LEU A 201 -0.23 14.69 3.02
CA LEU A 201 -1.60 14.58 2.52
C LEU A 201 -1.82 15.44 1.26
N LYS A 202 -1.22 16.62 1.20
CA LYS A 202 -1.25 17.47 0.00
C LYS A 202 -0.56 16.79 -1.19
N ALA A 203 0.58 16.16 -0.96
CA ALA A 203 1.29 15.39 -1.99
C ALA A 203 0.47 14.17 -2.44
N TYR A 204 -0.16 13.45 -1.50
CA TYR A 204 -1.06 12.34 -1.79
C TYR A 204 -2.23 12.79 -2.67
N ASN A 205 -2.95 13.84 -2.28
CA ASN A 205 -4.11 14.36 -3.02
C ASN A 205 -3.73 14.91 -4.40
N LYS A 206 -2.56 15.54 -4.56
CA LYS A 206 -2.05 15.97 -5.87
C LYS A 206 -1.88 14.80 -6.85
N ASN A 207 -1.53 13.63 -6.35
CA ASN A 207 -1.27 12.43 -7.14
C ASN A 207 -2.45 11.44 -7.15
N LEU A 208 -3.60 11.88 -6.61
CA LEU A 208 -4.80 11.04 -6.54
C LEU A 208 -5.35 10.75 -7.94
N TYR A 209 -5.76 9.51 -8.16
CA TYR A 209 -6.41 9.09 -9.40
C TYR A 209 -7.77 9.78 -9.55
N LYS A 210 -8.02 10.32 -10.75
CA LYS A 210 -9.24 11.06 -11.11
C LYS A 210 -9.53 12.29 -10.22
N ILE A 211 -8.50 12.87 -9.59
CA ILE A 211 -8.70 14.15 -8.87
C ILE A 211 -9.36 15.20 -9.77
N ASP A 212 -10.35 15.93 -9.25
CA ASP A 212 -11.19 16.90 -9.95
C ASP A 212 -11.91 16.37 -11.21
N GLN A 213 -12.09 15.06 -11.32
CA GLN A 213 -12.80 14.43 -12.42
C GLN A 213 -14.05 13.69 -11.93
N PRO A 214 -15.11 13.64 -12.74
CA PRO A 214 -16.29 12.83 -12.45
C PRO A 214 -15.93 11.35 -12.54
N VAL A 215 -16.48 10.57 -11.61
CA VAL A 215 -16.37 9.12 -11.55
C VAL A 215 -17.73 8.51 -11.25
N ARG A 216 -17.92 7.26 -11.67
CA ARG A 216 -19.07 6.47 -11.26
C ARG A 216 -18.72 5.61 -10.06
N LEU A 217 -19.52 5.76 -9.02
CA LEU A 217 -19.38 5.02 -7.76
C LEU A 217 -20.67 4.24 -7.50
N LYS A 218 -20.54 3.18 -6.70
CA LYS A 218 -21.68 2.41 -6.19
C LYS A 218 -21.64 2.36 -4.67
N LYS A 219 -22.78 2.67 -4.03
CA LYS A 219 -23.02 2.51 -2.58
C LYS A 219 -24.37 1.83 -2.38
N ASN A 220 -24.41 0.76 -1.58
CA ASN A 220 -25.66 0.01 -1.28
C ASN A 220 -26.44 -0.38 -2.55
N ASN A 221 -25.75 -0.86 -3.58
CA ASN A 221 -26.30 -1.21 -4.90
C ASN A 221 -26.92 -0.05 -5.71
N ILE A 222 -26.66 1.20 -5.32
CA ILE A 222 -27.07 2.40 -6.06
C ILE A 222 -25.84 2.98 -6.74
N ASP A 223 -25.90 3.10 -8.07
CA ASP A 223 -24.88 3.76 -8.88
C ASP A 223 -25.12 5.27 -8.88
N PHE A 224 -24.06 6.04 -8.72
CA PHE A 224 -24.13 7.50 -8.78
C PHE A 224 -22.83 8.09 -9.36
N GLU A 225 -22.91 9.32 -9.86
CA GLU A 225 -21.76 10.10 -10.31
C GLU A 225 -21.36 11.11 -9.25
N SER A 226 -20.05 11.29 -9.05
CA SER A 226 -19.51 12.31 -8.16
C SER A 226 -18.11 12.72 -8.60
N VAL A 227 -17.69 13.91 -8.26
CA VAL A 227 -16.35 14.43 -8.59
C VAL A 227 -15.41 14.19 -7.41
N ILE A 228 -14.27 13.53 -7.66
CA ILE A 228 -13.24 13.33 -6.65
C ILE A 228 -12.60 14.66 -6.27
N LYS A 229 -12.62 15.02 -4.99
CA LYS A 229 -12.03 16.28 -4.47
C LYS A 229 -10.79 16.05 -3.61
N GLY A 230 -10.59 14.83 -3.13
CA GLY A 230 -9.42 14.48 -2.33
C GLY A 230 -9.67 13.35 -1.35
N VAL A 231 -8.75 13.24 -0.40
CA VAL A 231 -8.87 12.39 0.77
C VAL A 231 -8.65 13.25 2.01
N THR A 232 -9.46 13.06 3.04
CA THR A 232 -9.40 13.82 4.29
C THR A 232 -8.24 13.37 5.17
N THR A 233 -7.94 14.11 6.23
CA THR A 233 -6.94 13.73 7.24
C THR A 233 -7.23 12.41 7.93
N ASN A 234 -8.50 12.01 7.98
CA ASN A 234 -8.95 10.73 8.55
C ASN A 234 -8.97 9.58 7.51
N GLY A 235 -8.56 9.84 6.26
CA GLY A 235 -8.49 8.83 5.21
C GLY A 235 -9.78 8.60 4.44
N GLN A 236 -10.81 9.41 4.63
CA GLN A 236 -12.07 9.30 3.90
C GLN A 236 -11.91 9.86 2.49
N LEU A 237 -12.47 9.18 1.50
CA LEU A 237 -12.59 9.71 0.15
C LEU A 237 -13.58 10.88 0.16
N TYR A 238 -13.12 12.07 -0.21
CA TYR A 238 -13.93 13.26 -0.35
C TYR A 238 -14.35 13.46 -1.80
N THR A 239 -15.65 13.51 -2.02
CA THR A 239 -16.24 13.74 -3.35
C THR A 239 -17.33 14.78 -3.26
N THR A 240 -17.71 15.39 -4.38
CA THR A 240 -18.82 16.32 -4.45
C THR A 240 -19.68 16.04 -5.68
N ASP A 241 -20.99 16.12 -5.51
CA ASP A 241 -21.99 16.20 -6.58
C ASP A 241 -22.81 17.50 -6.39
N ARG A 242 -23.94 17.40 -5.70
CA ARG A 242 -24.73 18.57 -5.23
C ARG A 242 -24.37 18.96 -3.81
N ILE A 243 -23.78 18.03 -3.07
CA ILE A 243 -23.33 18.17 -1.70
C ILE A 243 -21.95 17.52 -1.55
N ASP A 244 -21.26 17.84 -0.47
CA ASP A 244 -20.01 17.17 -0.10
C ASP A 244 -20.29 15.82 0.52
N ASN A 245 -19.60 14.80 0.01
CA ASN A 245 -19.72 13.42 0.49
C ASN A 245 -18.36 12.91 0.98
N PHE A 246 -18.37 12.17 2.09
CA PHE A 246 -17.20 11.55 2.70
C PHE A 246 -17.46 10.06 2.87
N PHE A 247 -16.57 9.24 2.31
CA PHE A 247 -16.73 7.78 2.32
C PHE A 247 -15.57 7.13 3.03
N ASP A 248 -15.88 6.28 4.01
CA ASP A 248 -14.91 5.41 4.63
C ASP A 248 -14.48 4.29 3.68
N PHE A 249 -13.32 3.69 3.97
CA PHE A 249 -12.83 2.58 3.19
C PHE A 249 -13.87 1.46 3.13
N GLY A 250 -14.26 1.14 1.90
CA GLY A 250 -15.20 0.07 1.64
C GLY A 250 -16.67 0.43 1.60
N GLU A 251 -17.03 1.69 1.85
CA GLU A 251 -18.41 2.15 1.70
C GLU A 251 -18.82 2.33 0.24
N VAL A 252 -17.86 2.59 -0.65
CA VAL A 252 -18.10 2.77 -2.07
C VAL A 252 -17.24 1.83 -2.91
N GLU A 253 -17.77 1.46 -4.06
CA GLU A 253 -17.09 0.72 -5.12
C GLU A 253 -16.93 1.62 -6.35
N TRP A 254 -15.76 1.59 -6.98
CA TRP A 254 -15.49 2.27 -8.23
C TRP A 254 -16.03 1.45 -9.40
N LEU A 255 -16.83 2.06 -10.25
CA LEU A 255 -17.30 1.48 -11.51
C LEU A 255 -16.39 1.99 -12.64
N LEU A 256 -15.36 1.18 -12.97
CA LEU A 256 -14.33 1.51 -13.97
C LEU A 256 -14.65 0.84 -15.30
#